data_7921104688a081c3b3c2a2488e80c938
#
_entry.id   7921104688a081c3b3c2a2488e80c938
#
_cell.length_a   1.000
_cell.length_b   1.000
_cell.length_c   1.000
_cell.angle_alpha   90.00
_cell.angle_beta   90.00
_cell.angle_gamma   90.00
#
_symmetry.space_group_name_H-M   'P 1'
#
loop_
_entity.id
_entity.type
_entity.pdbx_description
1 polymer ?
#
loop_
_entity_poly.entity_id
_entity_poly.type
_entity_poly.pdbx_seq_one_letter_code
_entity_poly.pdbx_strand_id
1 'polypeptide(L)'
;GIANPLSVRWDARGRMFVACSDVYPQIEPGVMPDDKVIMLEDKNTDGYADKSSVFASGLNIPTGMEVGIDGVYVGHNTELLHFDWNGNRKLLLSGFGNGDSHQTMNSFAWSPGGELWFCQGDGVESRVETPFGVSSLFQAGVYRLRPDELKLDPLLDDFMGPGNPWGVAFDDYGQSFVIDGAGGVSYLTPASIPAKRRLRLPRIGKPGGYCGIDCLGASNLPAEMAGDFLIGDYIFDCKKNALIINKEFQNIYILQLNLNKEYEQIRKKILH
;
A
#
# COMPACT_ATOMS: atom_id res chain seq x y z
N GLY A 1 0.98 18.69 13.42
CA GLY A 1 2.15 18.11 12.77
C GLY A 1 1.84 16.70 12.27
N ILE A 2 2.68 16.19 11.40
CA ILE A 2 2.64 14.80 10.96
C ILE A 2 3.52 14.01 11.94
N ALA A 3 2.93 13.03 12.62
CA ALA A 3 3.63 12.12 13.52
C ALA A 3 3.49 10.70 12.97
N ASN A 4 4.58 9.94 12.93
CA ASN A 4 4.63 8.55 12.47
C ASN A 4 3.75 8.29 11.23
N PRO A 5 4.11 8.81 10.04
CA PRO A 5 3.34 8.58 8.83
C PRO A 5 3.37 7.09 8.44
N LEU A 6 2.20 6.48 8.31
CA LEU A 6 2.03 5.06 7.99
C LEU A 6 1.68 4.83 6.52
N SER A 7 0.91 5.75 5.92
CA SER A 7 0.53 5.67 4.51
C SER A 7 0.42 7.06 3.90
N VAL A 8 0.84 7.21 2.66
CA VAL A 8 0.81 8.48 1.91
C VAL A 8 0.19 8.24 0.54
N ARG A 9 -0.80 9.05 0.18
CA ARG A 9 -1.49 8.97 -1.12
C ARG A 9 -1.79 10.37 -1.66
N TRP A 10 -1.99 10.47 -2.95
CA TRP A 10 -2.39 11.70 -3.64
C TRP A 10 -3.72 11.51 -4.34
N ASP A 11 -4.50 12.57 -4.37
CA ASP A 11 -5.68 12.62 -5.23
C ASP A 11 -5.36 13.21 -6.62
N ALA A 12 -6.34 13.17 -7.51
CA ALA A 12 -6.22 13.72 -8.86
C ALA A 12 -6.03 15.26 -8.91
N ARG A 13 -6.18 15.94 -7.78
CA ARG A 13 -5.95 17.39 -7.65
C ARG A 13 -4.56 17.70 -7.09
N GLY A 14 -3.72 16.68 -6.87
CA GLY A 14 -2.40 16.84 -6.28
C GLY A 14 -2.39 17.06 -4.76
N ARG A 15 -3.53 16.90 -4.07
CA ARG A 15 -3.55 16.97 -2.60
C ARG A 15 -2.96 15.68 -2.03
N MET A 16 -2.10 15.82 -1.05
CA MET A 16 -1.46 14.71 -0.36
C MET A 16 -2.27 14.34 0.89
N PHE A 17 -2.58 13.08 1.05
CA PHE A 17 -3.20 12.52 2.24
C PHE A 17 -2.17 11.67 2.98
N VAL A 18 -2.05 11.87 4.29
CA VAL A 18 -1.09 11.18 5.15
C VAL A 18 -1.82 10.57 6.32
N ALA A 19 -1.87 9.25 6.38
CA ALA A 19 -2.32 8.53 7.57
C ALA A 19 -1.23 8.54 8.62
N CYS A 20 -1.54 9.05 9.81
CA CYS A 20 -0.60 9.26 10.91
C CYS A 20 -1.09 8.55 12.16
N SER A 21 -0.15 8.07 12.98
CA SER A 21 -0.47 7.47 14.27
C SER A 21 0.46 7.99 15.39
N ASP A 22 -0.16 8.41 16.46
CA ASP A 22 0.56 8.74 17.70
C ASP A 22 0.72 7.51 18.62
N VAL A 23 -0.05 6.44 18.35
CA VAL A 23 -0.10 5.23 19.19
C VAL A 23 0.57 4.00 18.56
N TYR A 24 1.06 4.12 17.34
CA TYR A 24 1.81 3.05 16.67
C TYR A 24 3.17 2.80 17.37
N PRO A 25 3.61 1.55 17.54
CA PRO A 25 3.03 0.30 17.03
C PRO A 25 1.95 -0.31 17.92
N GLN A 26 1.80 0.15 19.15
CA GLN A 26 0.86 -0.44 20.10
C GLN A 26 0.28 0.63 21.01
N ILE A 27 -1.04 0.66 21.09
CA ILE A 27 -1.75 1.55 22.01
C ILE A 27 -1.58 1.06 23.46
N GLU A 28 -1.33 1.98 24.37
CA GLU A 28 -1.26 1.72 25.79
C GLU A 28 -2.66 1.48 26.40
N PRO A 29 -2.80 0.60 27.40
CA PRO A 29 -4.07 0.38 28.08
C PRO A 29 -4.66 1.68 28.65
N GLY A 30 -5.93 1.96 28.35
CA GLY A 30 -6.64 3.14 28.82
C GLY A 30 -6.43 4.40 27.98
N VAL A 31 -5.57 4.37 26.97
CA VAL A 31 -5.45 5.46 25.98
C VAL A 31 -6.58 5.34 24.96
N MET A 32 -7.25 6.45 24.68
CA MET A 32 -8.20 6.53 23.57
C MET A 32 -7.45 6.92 22.30
N PRO A 33 -7.53 6.12 21.22
CA PRO A 33 -6.85 6.45 20.00
C PRO A 33 -7.52 7.64 19.30
N ASP A 34 -6.72 8.57 18.78
CA ASP A 34 -7.18 9.70 17.97
C ASP A 34 -6.21 9.94 16.80
N ASP A 35 -5.81 8.85 16.17
CA ASP A 35 -4.99 8.90 14.96
C ASP A 35 -5.74 9.56 13.80
N LYS A 36 -5.01 10.10 12.84
CA LYS A 36 -5.57 11.03 11.86
C LYS A 36 -5.12 10.73 10.45
N VAL A 37 -5.95 11.14 9.51
CA VAL A 37 -5.54 11.42 8.14
C VAL A 37 -5.39 12.93 8.00
N ILE A 38 -4.19 13.38 7.66
CA ILE A 38 -3.86 14.78 7.39
C ILE A 38 -3.88 15.01 5.89
N MET A 39 -4.56 16.05 5.46
CA MET A 39 -4.54 16.51 4.07
C MET A 39 -3.63 17.73 3.94
N LEU A 40 -2.70 17.67 2.96
CA LEU A 40 -1.78 18.73 2.61
C LEU A 40 -2.12 19.25 1.22
N GLU A 41 -2.08 20.56 1.05
CA GLU A 41 -2.34 21.24 -0.21
C GLU A 41 -1.15 22.15 -0.56
N ASP A 42 -0.56 21.96 -1.73
CA ASP A 42 0.38 22.86 -2.37
C ASP A 42 -0.40 23.67 -3.43
N LYS A 43 -0.70 24.92 -3.13
CA LYS A 43 -1.55 25.78 -3.97
C LYS A 43 -0.76 26.54 -5.04
N ASN A 44 0.52 26.78 -4.77
CA ASN A 44 1.38 27.55 -5.63
C ASN A 44 2.30 26.67 -6.49
N THR A 45 2.24 25.34 -6.31
CA THR A 45 3.02 24.33 -7.04
C THR A 45 4.54 24.47 -6.89
N ASP A 46 5.00 24.95 -5.72
CA ASP A 46 6.43 25.07 -5.43
C ASP A 46 7.06 23.83 -4.79
N GLY A 47 6.23 22.79 -4.53
CA GLY A 47 6.63 21.52 -3.91
C GLY A 47 6.58 21.55 -2.39
N TYR A 48 6.06 22.61 -1.79
CA TYR A 48 5.82 22.73 -0.35
C TYR A 48 4.33 22.90 -0.06
N ALA A 49 3.85 22.27 1.00
CA ALA A 49 2.45 22.40 1.37
C ALA A 49 2.17 23.78 2.01
N ASP A 50 1.27 24.56 1.39
CA ASP A 50 0.79 25.85 1.92
C ASP A 50 -0.24 25.66 3.04
N LYS A 51 -0.94 24.54 3.03
CA LYS A 51 -2.02 24.26 3.97
C LYS A 51 -1.98 22.83 4.46
N SER A 52 -2.19 22.67 5.75
CA SER A 52 -2.43 21.38 6.42
C SER A 52 -3.78 21.40 7.11
N SER A 53 -4.55 20.34 6.98
CA SER A 53 -5.84 20.17 7.64
C SER A 53 -6.10 18.72 8.02
N VAL A 54 -6.83 18.50 9.11
CA VAL A 54 -7.30 17.17 9.48
C VAL A 54 -8.46 16.80 8.56
N PHE A 55 -8.31 15.72 7.81
CA PHE A 55 -9.36 15.17 6.95
C PHE A 55 -10.23 14.16 7.70
N ALA A 56 -9.61 13.28 8.48
CA ALA A 56 -10.29 12.31 9.33
C ALA A 56 -9.55 12.18 10.67
N SER A 57 -10.29 11.83 11.73
CA SER A 57 -9.76 11.62 13.08
C SER A 57 -10.49 10.48 13.80
N GLY A 58 -10.09 10.17 15.03
CA GLY A 58 -10.66 9.06 15.80
C GLY A 58 -10.29 7.69 15.22
N LEU A 59 -9.13 7.59 14.59
CA LEU A 59 -8.58 6.36 14.05
C LEU A 59 -7.69 5.66 15.07
N ASN A 60 -7.39 4.40 14.82
CA ASN A 60 -6.49 3.59 15.62
C ASN A 60 -5.53 2.85 14.67
N ILE A 61 -4.29 3.30 14.61
CA ILE A 61 -3.22 2.74 13.78
C ILE A 61 -3.69 2.51 12.33
N PRO A 62 -3.94 3.59 11.56
CA PRO A 62 -4.38 3.48 10.16
C PRO A 62 -3.21 3.09 9.25
N THR A 63 -2.96 1.79 9.13
CA THR A 63 -1.80 1.23 8.39
C THR A 63 -1.99 1.25 6.88
N GLY A 64 -3.22 1.24 6.39
CA GLY A 64 -3.54 1.26 4.97
C GLY A 64 -4.50 2.37 4.60
N MET A 65 -4.23 3.03 3.48
CA MET A 65 -5.09 4.08 2.95
C MET A 65 -4.99 4.14 1.44
N GLU A 66 -6.12 4.45 0.78
CA GLU A 66 -6.13 4.75 -0.65
C GLU A 66 -7.20 5.80 -0.98
N VAL A 67 -6.89 6.66 -1.94
CA VAL A 67 -7.79 7.71 -2.40
C VAL A 67 -8.61 7.20 -3.58
N GLY A 68 -9.94 7.24 -3.44
CA GLY A 68 -10.88 6.90 -4.50
C GLY A 68 -11.52 8.13 -5.14
N ILE A 69 -12.38 7.90 -6.12
CA ILE A 69 -13.12 8.97 -6.78
C ILE A 69 -14.15 9.62 -5.85
N ASP A 70 -14.67 8.88 -4.90
CA ASP A 70 -15.76 9.24 -3.97
C ASP A 70 -15.28 9.60 -2.57
N GLY A 71 -13.97 9.47 -2.29
CA GLY A 71 -13.41 9.74 -0.97
C GLY A 71 -12.15 8.96 -0.67
N VAL A 72 -11.90 8.70 0.61
CA VAL A 72 -10.70 8.04 1.10
C VAL A 72 -11.08 6.75 1.83
N TYR A 73 -10.47 5.65 1.44
CA TYR A 73 -10.60 4.34 2.07
C TYR A 73 -9.47 4.16 3.07
N VAL A 74 -9.80 3.78 4.30
CA VAL A 74 -8.83 3.67 5.40
C VAL A 74 -9.00 2.34 6.11
N GLY A 75 -7.94 1.54 6.10
CA GLY A 75 -7.82 0.36 6.95
C GLY A 75 -7.29 0.76 8.32
N HIS A 76 -8.13 0.65 9.32
CA HIS A 76 -7.75 0.99 10.69
C HIS A 76 -8.14 -0.13 11.64
N ASN A 77 -7.18 -0.61 12.41
CA ASN A 77 -7.39 -1.71 13.35
C ASN A 77 -8.09 -2.91 12.67
N THR A 78 -9.33 -3.23 13.04
CA THR A 78 -10.11 -4.37 12.50
C THR A 78 -11.18 -3.96 11.48
N GLU A 79 -11.19 -2.70 11.05
CA GLU A 79 -12.25 -2.11 10.23
C GLU A 79 -11.70 -1.47 8.97
N LEU A 80 -12.43 -1.63 7.89
CA LEU A 80 -12.27 -0.85 6.66
C LEU A 80 -13.32 0.25 6.62
N LEU A 81 -12.86 1.48 6.62
CA LEU A 81 -13.66 2.69 6.62
C LEU A 81 -13.62 3.39 5.26
N HIS A 82 -14.67 4.13 4.96
CA HIS A 82 -14.71 5.10 3.88
C HIS A 82 -15.09 6.47 4.45
N PHE A 83 -14.36 7.49 4.02
CA PHE A 83 -14.67 8.90 4.30
C PHE A 83 -14.98 9.58 3.00
N ASP A 84 -16.20 10.09 2.82
CA ASP A 84 -16.55 10.88 1.63
C ASP A 84 -15.81 12.24 1.63
N TRP A 85 -15.91 12.98 0.53
CA TRP A 85 -15.25 14.28 0.40
C TRP A 85 -15.78 15.36 1.35
N ASN A 86 -16.89 15.11 2.07
CA ASN A 86 -17.41 15.97 3.13
C ASN A 86 -16.93 15.52 4.52
N GLY A 87 -16.14 14.43 4.61
CA GLY A 87 -15.63 13.88 5.87
C GLY A 87 -16.63 12.96 6.59
N ASN A 88 -17.74 12.57 5.94
CA ASN A 88 -18.68 11.63 6.55
C ASN A 88 -18.07 10.23 6.58
N ARG A 89 -18.00 9.63 7.76
CA ARG A 89 -17.46 8.30 8.01
C ARG A 89 -18.51 7.22 7.76
N LYS A 90 -18.15 6.19 7.01
CA LYS A 90 -18.93 4.97 6.81
C LYS A 90 -18.06 3.75 7.11
N LEU A 91 -18.56 2.84 7.94
CA LEU A 91 -17.99 1.50 8.08
C LEU A 91 -18.41 0.66 6.86
N LEU A 92 -17.43 0.14 6.13
CA LEU A 92 -17.67 -0.75 4.99
C LEU A 92 -17.67 -2.21 5.43
N LEU A 93 -16.59 -2.65 6.04
CA LEU A 93 -16.37 -4.03 6.46
C LEU A 93 -15.64 -4.06 7.80
N SER A 94 -15.90 -5.11 8.60
CA SER A 94 -15.21 -5.40 9.85
C SER A 94 -14.86 -6.88 9.97
N GLY A 95 -13.99 -7.23 10.92
CA GLY A 95 -13.55 -8.60 11.15
C GLY A 95 -12.15 -8.89 10.56
N PHE A 96 -11.41 -7.84 10.19
CA PHE A 96 -9.99 -7.96 9.89
C PHE A 96 -9.20 -8.20 11.18
N GLY A 97 -8.12 -8.96 11.09
CA GLY A 97 -7.28 -9.27 12.23
C GLY A 97 -6.35 -8.12 12.61
N ASN A 98 -5.96 -8.09 13.88
CA ASN A 98 -5.00 -7.15 14.44
C ASN A 98 -4.02 -7.82 15.43
N GLY A 99 -3.75 -9.11 15.26
CA GLY A 99 -2.82 -9.85 16.12
C GLY A 99 -1.40 -9.29 16.12
N ASP A 100 -1.00 -8.65 15.04
CA ASP A 100 0.22 -7.84 14.92
C ASP A 100 -0.12 -6.52 14.20
N SER A 101 0.08 -5.38 14.87
CA SER A 101 -0.24 -4.07 14.31
C SER A 101 0.60 -3.69 13.09
N HIS A 102 1.80 -4.27 12.93
CA HIS A 102 2.62 -4.08 11.74
C HIS A 102 2.05 -4.81 10.51
N GLN A 103 1.22 -5.81 10.74
CA GLN A 103 0.74 -6.77 9.76
C GLN A 103 -0.75 -6.60 9.41
N THR A 104 -1.43 -5.59 9.99
CA THR A 104 -2.82 -5.27 9.67
C THR A 104 -2.97 -4.85 8.22
N MET A 105 -4.18 -4.50 7.80
CA MET A 105 -4.46 -4.08 6.42
C MET A 105 -3.46 -3.01 5.94
N ASN A 106 -2.70 -3.31 4.91
CA ASN A 106 -1.66 -2.43 4.38
C ASN A 106 -1.62 -2.44 2.84
N SER A 107 -0.77 -1.60 2.25
CA SER A 107 -0.47 -1.63 0.81
C SER A 107 -1.70 -1.54 -0.08
N PHE A 108 -2.57 -0.61 0.20
CA PHE A 108 -3.77 -0.38 -0.60
C PHE A 108 -3.40 0.13 -1.99
N ALA A 109 -4.07 -0.39 -3.02
CA ALA A 109 -3.92 0.06 -4.40
C ALA A 109 -5.19 -0.22 -5.22
N TRP A 110 -5.54 0.69 -6.13
CA TRP A 110 -6.58 0.45 -7.12
C TRP A 110 -6.05 -0.38 -8.27
N SER A 111 -6.78 -1.42 -8.65
CA SER A 111 -6.54 -2.08 -9.92
C SER A 111 -7.04 -1.22 -11.08
N PRO A 112 -6.53 -1.40 -12.30
CA PRO A 112 -7.10 -0.74 -13.49
C PRO A 112 -8.59 -1.04 -13.72
N GLY A 113 -9.09 -2.13 -13.13
CA GLY A 113 -10.51 -2.51 -13.16
C GLY A 113 -11.39 -1.82 -12.12
N GLY A 114 -10.83 -0.93 -11.27
CA GLY A 114 -11.57 -0.21 -10.24
C GLY A 114 -11.84 -1.02 -8.96
N GLU A 115 -11.10 -2.09 -8.74
CA GLU A 115 -11.16 -2.87 -7.50
C GLU A 115 -10.08 -2.38 -6.53
N LEU A 116 -10.42 -2.28 -5.26
CA LEU A 116 -9.46 -1.94 -4.20
C LEU A 116 -8.77 -3.21 -3.70
N TRP A 117 -7.45 -3.25 -3.86
CA TRP A 117 -6.63 -4.34 -3.38
C TRP A 117 -5.82 -3.91 -2.17
N PHE A 118 -5.60 -4.83 -1.23
CA PHE A 118 -4.78 -4.58 -0.05
C PHE A 118 -4.25 -5.89 0.53
N CYS A 119 -3.18 -5.77 1.30
CA CYS A 119 -2.51 -6.90 1.93
C CYS A 119 -2.85 -7.01 3.41
N GLN A 120 -2.68 -8.21 3.96
CA GLN A 120 -2.44 -8.45 5.39
C GLN A 120 -1.20 -9.32 5.55
N GLY A 121 -0.47 -9.14 6.65
CA GLY A 121 0.78 -9.84 6.89
C GLY A 121 0.62 -11.07 7.79
N ASP A 122 1.77 -11.61 8.19
CA ASP A 122 1.89 -12.79 9.05
C ASP A 122 1.35 -12.53 10.46
N GLY A 123 0.88 -13.58 11.12
CA GLY A 123 0.31 -13.49 12.48
C GLY A 123 -1.06 -12.80 12.56
N VAL A 124 -1.69 -12.50 11.42
CA VAL A 124 -3.01 -11.85 11.35
C VAL A 124 -4.04 -12.82 10.78
N GLU A 125 -5.10 -13.06 11.55
CA GLU A 125 -6.25 -13.85 11.13
C GLU A 125 -7.46 -12.94 10.92
N SER A 126 -8.06 -12.99 9.73
CA SER A 126 -9.25 -12.22 9.37
C SER A 126 -10.43 -13.11 9.02
N ARG A 127 -11.61 -12.73 9.51
CA ARG A 127 -12.89 -13.35 9.19
C ARG A 127 -13.93 -12.25 8.98
N VAL A 128 -14.04 -11.82 7.75
CA VAL A 128 -14.83 -10.64 7.37
C VAL A 128 -16.18 -11.08 6.84
N GLU A 129 -17.25 -10.62 7.47
CA GLU A 129 -18.61 -10.84 6.97
C GLU A 129 -18.91 -9.90 5.81
N THR A 130 -19.43 -10.47 4.73
CA THR A 130 -19.86 -9.75 3.53
C THR A 130 -21.25 -10.19 3.10
N PRO A 131 -21.95 -9.45 2.24
CA PRO A 131 -23.21 -9.92 1.66
C PRO A 131 -23.14 -11.25 0.90
N PHE A 132 -21.91 -11.71 0.58
CA PHE A 132 -21.64 -12.94 -0.15
C PHE A 132 -21.15 -14.11 0.74
N GLY A 133 -21.16 -13.89 2.06
CA GLY A 133 -20.64 -14.83 3.05
C GLY A 133 -19.33 -14.34 3.68
N VAL A 134 -18.72 -15.22 4.48
CA VAL A 134 -17.47 -14.91 5.19
C VAL A 134 -16.27 -15.03 4.26
N SER A 135 -15.49 -13.98 4.16
CA SER A 135 -14.18 -13.94 3.52
C SER A 135 -13.10 -14.07 4.58
N SER A 136 -12.19 -15.06 4.42
CA SER A 136 -11.17 -15.34 5.45
C SER A 136 -9.78 -15.48 4.86
N LEU A 137 -8.81 -14.92 5.56
CA LEU A 137 -7.38 -15.25 5.47
C LEU A 137 -6.87 -15.54 6.87
N PHE A 138 -6.17 -16.68 7.03
CA PHE A 138 -5.69 -17.15 8.34
C PHE A 138 -4.23 -16.80 8.61
N GLN A 139 -3.58 -16.21 7.63
CA GLN A 139 -2.19 -15.69 7.67
C GLN A 139 -2.06 -14.58 6.65
N ALA A 140 -0.82 -14.23 6.30
CA ALA A 140 -0.51 -13.29 5.24
C ALA A 140 -1.25 -13.59 3.93
N GLY A 141 -1.61 -12.56 3.21
CA GLY A 141 -2.26 -12.69 1.92
C GLY A 141 -2.75 -11.35 1.36
N VAL A 142 -3.59 -11.44 0.36
CA VAL A 142 -4.10 -10.30 -0.38
C VAL A 142 -5.62 -10.37 -0.46
N TYR A 143 -6.26 -9.24 -0.29
CA TYR A 143 -7.67 -9.05 -0.56
C TYR A 143 -7.91 -8.23 -1.82
N ARG A 144 -8.99 -8.56 -2.53
CA ARG A 144 -9.56 -7.76 -3.60
C ARG A 144 -10.99 -7.40 -3.22
N LEU A 145 -11.26 -6.12 -3.09
CA LEU A 145 -12.56 -5.58 -2.74
C LEU A 145 -13.21 -4.87 -3.94
N ARG A 146 -14.47 -5.16 -4.19
CA ARG A 146 -15.37 -4.33 -4.99
C ARG A 146 -16.23 -3.50 -4.03
N PRO A 147 -15.91 -2.21 -3.84
CA PRO A 147 -16.53 -1.43 -2.76
C PRO A 147 -18.04 -1.28 -2.89
N ASP A 148 -18.54 -1.10 -4.11
CA ASP A 148 -19.99 -0.92 -4.37
C ASP A 148 -20.83 -2.16 -4.03
N GLU A 149 -20.23 -3.34 -4.19
CA GLU A 149 -20.89 -4.62 -3.89
C GLU A 149 -20.59 -5.11 -2.46
N LEU A 150 -19.61 -4.54 -1.79
CA LEU A 150 -18.98 -5.08 -0.57
C LEU A 150 -18.51 -6.53 -0.77
N LYS A 151 -18.06 -6.84 -1.97
CA LYS A 151 -17.56 -8.17 -2.30
C LYS A 151 -16.07 -8.25 -2.08
N LEU A 152 -15.67 -9.06 -1.12
CA LEU A 152 -14.28 -9.25 -0.69
C LEU A 152 -13.80 -10.64 -1.07
N ASP A 153 -12.86 -10.72 -2.01
CA ASP A 153 -12.25 -11.97 -2.44
C ASP A 153 -10.86 -12.13 -1.79
N PRO A 154 -10.59 -13.20 -1.03
CA PRO A 154 -9.25 -13.52 -0.57
C PRO A 154 -8.43 -14.14 -1.71
N LEU A 155 -7.28 -13.56 -1.98
CA LEU A 155 -6.32 -14.01 -2.99
C LEU A 155 -5.02 -14.32 -2.28
N LEU A 156 -4.22 -15.24 -2.75
CA LEU A 156 -3.00 -15.68 -2.10
C LEU A 156 -3.14 -15.84 -0.57
N ASP A 157 -2.54 -16.84 -0.04
CA ASP A 157 -2.25 -16.99 1.37
C ASP A 157 -0.74 -17.27 1.54
N ASP A 158 -0.26 -17.35 2.76
CA ASP A 158 1.16 -17.59 3.07
C ASP A 158 1.71 -18.87 2.45
N PHE A 159 0.86 -19.89 2.26
CA PHE A 159 1.26 -21.13 1.62
C PHE A 159 1.66 -20.95 0.15
N MET A 160 1.03 -20.01 -0.54
CA MET A 160 1.18 -19.83 -1.99
C MET A 160 1.96 -18.59 -2.36
N GLY A 161 1.90 -17.58 -1.52
CA GLY A 161 2.38 -16.24 -1.76
C GLY A 161 3.38 -15.76 -0.74
N PRO A 162 3.42 -14.45 -0.55
CA PRO A 162 4.29 -13.79 0.40
C PRO A 162 3.87 -14.09 1.83
N GLY A 163 4.82 -14.41 2.70
CA GLY A 163 4.59 -14.54 4.14
C GLY A 163 4.40 -13.18 4.83
N ASN A 164 4.92 -12.09 4.21
CA ASN A 164 4.87 -10.76 4.78
C ASN A 164 4.75 -9.71 3.66
N PRO A 165 3.55 -9.55 3.05
CA PRO A 165 3.37 -8.66 1.91
C PRO A 165 3.39 -7.18 2.32
N TRP A 166 4.19 -6.39 1.59
CA TRP A 166 4.37 -4.94 1.78
C TRP A 166 4.21 -4.13 0.51
N GLY A 167 3.48 -4.62 -0.45
CA GLY A 167 3.16 -3.90 -1.67
C GLY A 167 2.37 -4.72 -2.64
N VAL A 168 1.39 -4.09 -3.27
CA VAL A 168 0.65 -4.61 -4.41
C VAL A 168 0.62 -3.55 -5.51
N ALA A 169 0.89 -3.95 -6.73
CA ALA A 169 0.85 -3.08 -7.90
C ALA A 169 0.32 -3.82 -9.13
N PHE A 170 0.01 -3.05 -10.16
CA PHE A 170 -0.54 -3.54 -11.41
C PHE A 170 0.22 -2.96 -12.58
N ASP A 171 0.36 -3.75 -13.64
CA ASP A 171 0.74 -3.21 -14.95
C ASP A 171 -0.48 -2.62 -15.69
N ASP A 172 -0.25 -2.02 -16.84
CA ASP A 172 -1.30 -1.42 -17.69
C ASP A 172 -2.32 -2.45 -18.21
N TYR A 173 -2.01 -3.73 -18.13
CA TYR A 173 -2.88 -4.83 -18.54
C TYR A 173 -3.68 -5.41 -17.38
N GLY A 174 -3.50 -4.88 -16.16
CA GLY A 174 -4.17 -5.35 -14.95
C GLY A 174 -3.57 -6.64 -14.37
N GLN A 175 -2.36 -7.02 -14.76
CA GLN A 175 -1.64 -8.09 -14.07
C GLN A 175 -1.22 -7.57 -12.69
N SER A 176 -1.56 -8.32 -11.65
CA SER A 176 -1.28 -7.97 -10.26
C SER A 176 -0.01 -8.61 -9.77
N PHE A 177 0.79 -7.84 -9.04
CA PHE A 177 2.02 -8.30 -8.41
C PHE A 177 2.05 -7.90 -6.94
N VAL A 178 2.55 -8.81 -6.11
CA VAL A 178 2.75 -8.59 -4.68
C VAL A 178 4.20 -8.82 -4.35
N ILE A 179 4.76 -7.95 -3.52
CA ILE A 179 6.09 -8.15 -2.96
C ILE A 179 5.99 -8.71 -1.56
N ASP A 180 6.94 -9.57 -1.25
CA ASP A 180 7.16 -10.11 0.09
C ASP A 180 8.22 -9.25 0.80
N GLY A 181 7.89 -8.77 1.98
CA GLY A 181 8.72 -7.85 2.74
C GLY A 181 9.69 -8.53 3.71
N ALA A 182 9.94 -7.87 4.80
CA ALA A 182 10.94 -8.17 5.81
C ALA A 182 11.03 -9.64 6.28
N GLY A 183 12.22 -10.04 6.66
CA GLY A 183 12.47 -11.31 7.35
C GLY A 183 13.15 -12.37 6.52
N GLY A 184 13.74 -12.03 5.39
CA GLY A 184 14.51 -13.00 4.62
C GLY A 184 14.54 -12.72 3.14
N VAL A 185 14.15 -13.71 2.35
CA VAL A 185 14.25 -13.71 0.91
C VAL A 185 12.91 -13.29 0.32
N SER A 186 12.80 -12.07 -0.10
CA SER A 186 11.59 -11.49 -0.71
C SER A 186 11.60 -11.65 -2.24
N TYR A 187 10.42 -11.80 -2.82
CA TYR A 187 10.23 -11.96 -4.25
C TYR A 187 8.98 -11.20 -4.73
N LEU A 188 8.97 -10.88 -5.99
CA LEU A 188 7.75 -10.46 -6.69
C LEU A 188 6.93 -11.71 -7.05
N THR A 189 5.65 -11.72 -6.71
CA THR A 189 4.75 -12.84 -6.95
C THR A 189 3.46 -12.36 -7.62
N PRO A 190 3.02 -12.98 -8.73
CA PRO A 190 1.71 -12.70 -9.29
C PRO A 190 0.59 -13.02 -8.30
N ALA A 191 -0.40 -12.13 -8.18
CA ALA A 191 -1.37 -12.14 -7.07
C ALA A 191 -2.80 -12.55 -7.45
N SER A 192 -3.08 -12.89 -8.69
CA SER A 192 -4.47 -13.11 -9.18
C SER A 192 -5.05 -14.50 -8.88
N ILE A 193 -4.48 -15.26 -7.96
CA ILE A 193 -4.94 -16.62 -7.65
C ILE A 193 -5.81 -16.61 -6.40
N PRO A 194 -7.09 -17.08 -6.48
CA PRO A 194 -7.91 -17.24 -5.30
C PRO A 194 -7.25 -18.15 -4.25
N ALA A 195 -7.21 -17.73 -2.99
CA ALA A 195 -6.55 -18.40 -1.89
C ALA A 195 -6.97 -19.89 -1.78
N LYS A 196 -8.26 -20.17 -1.97
CA LYS A 196 -8.81 -21.55 -1.95
C LYS A 196 -8.23 -22.50 -3.00
N ARG A 197 -7.61 -21.97 -4.06
CA ARG A 197 -7.03 -22.80 -5.13
C ARG A 197 -5.66 -23.36 -4.79
N ARG A 198 -4.95 -22.73 -3.86
CA ARG A 198 -3.62 -23.12 -3.38
C ARG A 198 -2.62 -23.46 -4.49
N LEU A 199 -2.65 -22.68 -5.57
CA LEU A 199 -1.73 -22.82 -6.68
C LEU A 199 -0.54 -21.85 -6.50
N ARG A 200 0.64 -22.40 -6.26
CA ARG A 200 1.86 -21.58 -6.16
C ARG A 200 2.31 -21.14 -7.55
N LEU A 201 2.41 -19.83 -7.72
CA LEU A 201 2.98 -19.22 -8.93
C LEU A 201 4.50 -19.05 -8.80
N PRO A 202 5.21 -18.99 -9.93
CA PRO A 202 6.65 -18.71 -9.90
C PRO A 202 6.94 -17.37 -9.24
N ARG A 203 8.02 -17.33 -8.46
CA ARG A 203 8.59 -16.10 -7.95
C ARG A 203 9.40 -15.43 -9.04
N ILE A 204 9.28 -14.12 -9.18
CA ILE A 204 9.91 -13.34 -10.24
C ILE A 204 11.05 -12.51 -9.65
N GLY A 205 12.14 -12.40 -10.40
CA GLY A 205 13.28 -11.57 -10.06
C GLY A 205 14.27 -12.22 -9.08
N LYS A 206 15.17 -11.42 -8.54
CA LYS A 206 16.13 -11.82 -7.53
C LYS A 206 15.54 -11.65 -6.14
N PRO A 207 15.94 -12.49 -5.17
CA PRO A 207 15.55 -12.27 -3.79
C PRO A 207 16.18 -10.99 -3.24
N GLY A 208 15.41 -10.25 -2.43
CA GLY A 208 15.87 -9.02 -1.77
C GLY A 208 15.07 -8.75 -0.50
N GLY A 209 15.29 -7.62 0.12
CA GLY A 209 14.48 -7.09 1.22
C GLY A 209 13.54 -6.02 0.69
N TYR A 210 12.37 -6.37 0.22
CA TYR A 210 11.49 -5.46 -0.51
C TYR A 210 10.45 -4.80 0.40
N CYS A 211 10.18 -3.52 0.14
CA CYS A 211 9.08 -2.78 0.77
C CYS A 211 8.54 -1.73 -0.22
N GLY A 212 7.25 -1.80 -0.51
CA GLY A 212 6.59 -0.92 -1.49
C GLY A 212 6.94 -1.25 -2.94
N ILE A 213 5.93 -1.24 -3.78
CA ILE A 213 6.03 -1.43 -5.23
C ILE A 213 5.06 -0.48 -5.92
N ASP A 214 5.47 0.07 -7.06
CA ASP A 214 4.59 0.84 -7.93
C ASP A 214 4.97 0.64 -9.40
N CYS A 215 4.00 0.76 -10.29
CA CYS A 215 4.23 0.71 -11.73
C CYS A 215 4.50 2.13 -12.25
N LEU A 216 5.56 2.29 -13.01
CA LEU A 216 5.99 3.57 -13.55
C LEU A 216 5.18 3.92 -14.82
N GLY A 217 4.00 4.52 -14.63
CA GLY A 217 3.10 4.92 -15.73
C GLY A 217 3.01 6.42 -15.98
N ALA A 218 3.72 7.23 -15.19
CA ALA A 218 3.58 8.68 -15.24
C ALA A 218 4.27 9.31 -16.48
N SER A 219 3.59 10.26 -17.11
CA SER A 219 4.08 10.95 -18.32
C SER A 219 5.32 11.84 -18.11
N ASN A 220 5.67 12.13 -16.85
CA ASN A 220 6.85 12.89 -16.47
C ASN A 220 8.12 12.03 -16.28
N LEU A 221 7.98 10.71 -16.47
CA LEU A 221 9.11 9.79 -16.43
C LEU A 221 9.69 9.59 -17.84
N PRO A 222 10.98 9.20 -17.94
CA PRO A 222 11.55 8.79 -19.22
C PRO A 222 10.74 7.68 -19.87
N ALA A 223 10.49 7.80 -21.18
CA ALA A 223 9.62 6.85 -21.91
C ALA A 223 10.12 5.40 -21.86
N GLU A 224 11.43 5.21 -21.74
CA GLU A 224 12.04 3.90 -21.56
C GLU A 224 11.70 3.21 -20.25
N MET A 225 11.30 3.98 -19.22
CA MET A 225 10.87 3.46 -17.92
C MET A 225 9.37 3.17 -17.84
N ALA A 226 8.61 3.55 -18.86
CA ALA A 226 7.16 3.37 -18.86
C ALA A 226 6.80 1.88 -18.80
N GLY A 227 6.01 1.49 -17.79
CA GLY A 227 5.62 0.10 -17.52
C GLY A 227 6.63 -0.72 -16.71
N ASP A 228 7.76 -0.12 -16.32
CA ASP A 228 8.66 -0.75 -15.35
C ASP A 228 8.08 -0.67 -13.93
N PHE A 229 8.58 -1.53 -13.02
CA PHE A 229 8.19 -1.49 -11.61
C PHE A 229 9.32 -0.91 -10.76
N LEU A 230 8.97 0.07 -9.95
CA LEU A 230 9.83 0.60 -8.90
C LEU A 230 9.57 -0.15 -7.60
N ILE A 231 10.61 -0.73 -7.02
CA ILE A 231 10.52 -1.49 -5.77
C ILE A 231 11.52 -0.93 -4.77
N GLY A 232 11.05 -0.63 -3.57
CA GLY A 232 11.91 -0.28 -2.44
C GLY A 232 12.71 -1.49 -1.96
N ASP A 233 14.01 -1.32 -1.74
CA ASP A 233 14.88 -2.33 -1.14
C ASP A 233 15.51 -1.77 0.13
N TYR A 234 15.42 -2.51 1.24
CA TYR A 234 15.95 -2.10 2.55
C TYR A 234 17.15 -2.89 3.01
N ILE A 235 17.94 -3.48 2.09
CA ILE A 235 19.13 -4.26 2.46
C ILE A 235 19.99 -3.51 3.48
N PHE A 236 20.49 -4.24 4.45
CA PHE A 236 21.18 -3.87 5.70
C PHE A 236 22.37 -2.90 5.60
N ASP A 237 22.70 -2.36 4.46
CA ASP A 237 23.86 -1.46 4.29
C ASP A 237 23.39 -0.02 4.01
N CYS A 238 22.70 0.61 4.96
CA CYS A 238 22.38 2.07 5.06
C CYS A 238 22.33 2.91 3.75
N LYS A 239 22.42 2.28 2.60
CA LYS A 239 22.28 2.89 1.27
C LYS A 239 20.89 2.57 0.79
N LYS A 240 20.02 3.56 0.82
CA LYS A 240 18.66 3.45 0.29
C LYS A 240 18.75 3.15 -1.20
N ASN A 241 18.47 1.92 -1.57
CA ASN A 241 18.45 1.48 -2.96
C ASN A 241 16.99 1.35 -3.39
N ALA A 242 16.67 1.80 -4.58
CA ALA A 242 15.46 1.44 -5.26
C ALA A 242 15.81 0.48 -6.41
N LEU A 243 15.00 -0.55 -6.60
CA LEU A 243 15.13 -1.48 -7.70
C LEU A 243 14.11 -1.11 -8.78
N ILE A 244 14.58 -1.02 -10.01
CA ILE A 244 13.70 -0.93 -11.17
C ILE A 244 13.71 -2.30 -11.83
N ILE A 245 12.55 -2.93 -11.90
CA ILE A 245 12.36 -4.16 -12.66
C ILE A 245 11.71 -3.75 -13.98
N ASN A 246 12.39 -4.04 -15.10
CA ASN A 246 11.83 -3.72 -16.40
C ASN A 246 10.58 -4.57 -16.68
N LYS A 247 9.69 -4.05 -17.51
CA LYS A 247 8.41 -4.67 -17.89
C LYS A 247 8.53 -6.07 -18.50
N GLU A 248 9.70 -6.45 -19.00
CA GLU A 248 9.97 -7.78 -19.55
C GLU A 248 10.50 -8.75 -18.50
N PHE A 249 10.65 -8.29 -17.25
CA PHE A 249 11.22 -9.03 -16.09
C PHE A 249 12.60 -9.64 -16.34
N GLN A 250 13.30 -9.19 -17.41
CA GLN A 250 14.59 -9.74 -17.82
C GLN A 250 15.77 -9.04 -17.16
N ASN A 251 15.61 -7.75 -16.80
CA ASN A 251 16.67 -6.95 -16.20
C ASN A 251 16.17 -6.27 -14.93
N ILE A 252 17.00 -6.32 -13.91
CA ILE A 252 16.81 -5.58 -12.66
C ILE A 252 17.91 -4.53 -12.62
N TYR A 253 17.53 -3.27 -12.61
CA TYR A 253 18.44 -2.16 -12.42
C TYR A 253 18.40 -1.71 -10.97
N ILE A 254 19.56 -1.58 -10.35
CA ILE A 254 19.68 -1.01 -9.01
C ILE A 254 19.84 0.49 -9.16
N LEU A 255 18.82 1.24 -8.79
CA LEU A 255 18.94 2.68 -8.63
C LEU A 255 19.57 2.95 -7.27
N GLN A 256 20.86 3.17 -7.22
CA GLN A 256 21.54 3.59 -6.02
C GLN A 256 21.24 5.06 -5.76
N LEU A 257 20.25 5.33 -4.91
CA LEU A 257 19.90 6.69 -4.50
C LEU A 257 21.00 7.23 -3.56
N ASN A 258 21.99 7.90 -4.12
CA ASN A 258 22.97 8.64 -3.35
C ASN A 258 22.35 9.96 -2.92
N LEU A 259 21.69 9.98 -1.76
CA LEU A 259 20.82 11.05 -1.25
C LEU A 259 21.44 12.47 -1.19
N ASN A 260 22.74 12.61 -1.43
CA ASN A 260 23.43 13.89 -1.29
C ASN A 260 23.76 14.59 -2.61
N LYS A 261 23.69 13.93 -3.77
CA LYS A 261 23.96 14.59 -5.07
C LYS A 261 22.95 14.21 -6.18
N GLU A 262 22.47 12.98 -6.19
CA GLU A 262 21.59 12.48 -7.27
C GLU A 262 20.12 12.85 -7.04
N TYR A 263 19.68 12.99 -5.79
CA TYR A 263 18.34 13.50 -5.47
C TYR A 263 18.09 14.88 -6.07
N GLU A 264 19.08 15.77 -6.04
CA GLU A 264 19.03 17.08 -6.69
C GLU A 264 19.01 16.99 -8.23
N GLN A 265 19.67 15.97 -8.81
CA GLN A 265 19.65 15.77 -10.26
C GLN A 265 18.35 15.11 -10.73
N ILE A 266 17.82 14.13 -9.98
CA ILE A 266 16.55 13.50 -10.25
C ILE A 266 15.41 14.50 -10.03
N ARG A 267 15.44 15.26 -8.93
CA ARG A 267 14.50 16.36 -8.66
C ARG A 267 14.49 17.38 -9.79
N LYS A 268 15.65 17.77 -10.32
CA LYS A 268 15.75 18.67 -11.48
C LYS A 268 15.24 18.04 -12.78
N LYS A 269 15.33 16.72 -12.96
CA LYS A 269 14.79 16.00 -14.13
C LYS A 269 13.29 15.74 -14.06
N ILE A 270 12.74 15.60 -12.85
CA ILE A 270 11.30 15.36 -12.63
C ILE A 270 10.51 16.69 -12.64
N LEU A 271 11.13 17.80 -12.27
CA LEU A 271 10.49 19.13 -12.18
C LEU A 271 10.70 20.02 -13.41
N HIS A 272 11.36 19.54 -14.45
CA HIS A 272 11.52 20.18 -15.76
C HIS A 272 11.05 19.25 -16.88
#